data_9fbe29da71deb5917398954f11422a45
#
_entry.id   9fbe29da71deb5917398954f11422a45
#
_cell.length_a   1.000
_cell.length_b   1.000
_cell.length_c   1.000
_cell.angle_alpha   90.00
_cell.angle_beta   90.00
_cell.angle_gamma   90.00
#
_symmetry.space_group_name_H-M   'P 1'
#
loop_
_entity.id
_entity.type
_entity.pdbx_description
1 polymer ?
#
loop_
_entity_poly.entity_id
_entity_poly.type
_entity_poly.pdbx_seq_one_letter_code
_entity_poly.pdbx_strand_id
1 'polypeptide(L)'
;MNEFSELFLNINDGENVILNKGEVYHVRQDDSFELKGFYCSNTAKHHENPGGLRHTAVYLNGKKDIVIDGNGATLMVHGKMTPMLFYRCENITVKNLVVDYACPTMTEFKVLSNDGGDCVIEIGSECLYRIEDNNLIWHGEKGADGNCYWEDSYIGNRRYNKLYNPETEMCSDFRRDDLEFELIEEISPGKLHCVLKKKDAKLPSGSVFQTRNIIRDQTGSMFERCKNLRFENLRVKFMHGLGMVSQFCENVAFVNCDFTPSEGRTVASTADFFQFSGCRGNVVLDGCKARGAHDDYVNVHGTHLRIVEVGDKTITVRFMHAETWGFQAFEAGDELEFIRWDTLVPYDSAIVVSYERIDDTDIKLVLDRNIDGIVIGKDVVENATWTPDLYVRNCDFGPTSGRGILCTTRGEVVIENNSFRNLWGPALLLEDDCNFWFESGYTKEIIFRNNRVENCEYGVMWEGAPVIRYTPKVMNETSEEFVHGRLIVKENTFLKPHFENHIFWLEYLEEAIVENNVFDSDYGIRTYRVGNIIDKNNTVK
;
A
#
# COMPACT_ATOMS: atom_id res chain seq x y z
N MET A 1 3.64 -28.75 10.71
CA MET A 1 3.93 -27.34 11.06
C MET A 1 5.42 -27.22 11.28
N ASN A 2 6.01 -26.12 10.93
CA ASN A 2 7.45 -25.84 11.08
C ASN A 2 7.79 -25.51 12.55
N GLU A 3 9.01 -25.89 13.01
CA GLU A 3 9.47 -25.62 14.39
C GLU A 3 9.41 -24.13 14.78
N PHE A 4 9.67 -23.23 13.83
CA PHE A 4 9.53 -21.78 14.06
C PHE A 4 8.08 -21.39 14.37
N SER A 5 7.12 -21.87 13.58
CA SER A 5 5.71 -21.58 13.76
C SER A 5 5.16 -22.21 15.07
N GLU A 6 5.72 -23.33 15.50
CA GLU A 6 5.36 -23.99 16.76
C GLU A 6 5.69 -23.14 18.00
N LEU A 7 6.68 -22.24 17.94
CA LEU A 7 7.00 -21.28 19.01
C LEU A 7 5.80 -20.39 19.38
N PHE A 8 4.92 -20.13 18.40
CA PHE A 8 3.78 -19.23 18.56
C PHE A 8 2.46 -19.96 18.81
N LEU A 9 2.42 -21.29 18.63
CA LEU A 9 1.19 -22.07 18.76
C LEU A 9 0.62 -22.03 20.19
N ASN A 10 1.48 -22.10 21.19
CA ASN A 10 1.11 -22.20 22.61
C ASN A 10 1.65 -21.02 23.45
N ILE A 11 2.01 -19.91 22.82
CA ILE A 11 2.52 -18.73 23.54
C ILE A 11 1.47 -18.21 24.52
N ASN A 12 1.88 -17.88 25.74
CA ASN A 12 1.01 -17.30 26.76
C ASN A 12 1.14 -15.78 26.83
N ASP A 13 0.14 -15.11 27.39
CA ASP A 13 0.21 -13.68 27.65
C ASP A 13 1.42 -13.34 28.55
N GLY A 14 2.10 -12.24 28.26
CA GLY A 14 3.29 -11.80 28.98
C GLY A 14 4.59 -12.53 28.60
N GLU A 15 4.55 -13.47 27.67
CA GLU A 15 5.75 -14.19 27.25
C GLU A 15 6.62 -13.40 26.27
N ASN A 16 7.92 -13.61 26.36
CA ASN A 16 8.91 -13.07 25.43
C ASN A 16 9.51 -14.21 24.60
N VAL A 17 9.44 -14.10 23.29
CA VAL A 17 10.14 -14.99 22.36
C VAL A 17 11.41 -14.30 21.90
N ILE A 18 12.56 -14.88 22.20
CA ILE A 18 13.87 -14.40 21.72
C ILE A 18 14.44 -15.46 20.78
N LEU A 19 14.61 -15.08 19.52
CA LEU A 19 15.16 -15.98 18.51
C LEU A 19 16.68 -16.15 18.66
N ASN A 20 17.22 -17.24 18.13
CA ASN A 20 18.66 -17.46 18.10
C ASN A 20 19.33 -16.39 17.21
N LYS A 21 20.40 -15.82 17.72
CA LYS A 21 21.11 -14.72 17.07
C LYS A 21 21.60 -15.09 15.67
N GLY A 22 21.11 -14.35 14.66
CA GLY A 22 21.53 -14.51 13.27
C GLY A 22 21.11 -15.81 12.61
N GLU A 23 20.26 -16.61 13.25
CA GLU A 23 19.67 -17.84 12.69
C GLU A 23 18.77 -17.50 11.50
N VAL A 24 18.69 -18.41 10.52
CA VAL A 24 17.74 -18.32 9.41
C VAL A 24 16.67 -19.39 9.60
N TYR A 25 15.46 -18.93 9.89
CA TYR A 25 14.29 -19.78 10.03
C TYR A 25 13.55 -19.86 8.70
N HIS A 26 13.56 -21.03 8.09
CA HIS A 26 12.86 -21.29 6.85
C HIS A 26 11.43 -21.74 7.13
N VAL A 27 10.42 -20.98 6.66
CA VAL A 27 9.01 -21.36 6.77
C VAL A 27 8.43 -21.51 5.38
N ARG A 28 7.95 -22.71 5.08
CA ARG A 28 7.29 -23.03 3.81
C ARG A 28 5.78 -22.84 3.93
N GLN A 29 5.15 -22.50 2.84
CA GLN A 29 3.69 -22.37 2.79
C GLN A 29 2.97 -23.64 3.31
N ASP A 30 3.48 -24.85 2.98
CA ASP A 30 2.91 -26.12 3.41
C ASP A 30 3.04 -26.39 4.91
N ASP A 31 4.02 -25.76 5.56
CA ASP A 31 4.35 -25.95 6.98
C ASP A 31 3.84 -24.80 7.86
N SER A 32 3.16 -23.83 7.28
CA SER A 32 2.66 -22.64 7.94
C SER A 32 1.26 -22.83 8.54
N PHE A 33 0.75 -21.83 9.27
CA PHE A 33 -0.67 -21.78 9.63
C PHE A 33 -1.50 -21.48 8.37
N GLU A 34 -2.51 -22.32 8.07
CA GLU A 34 -3.53 -22.06 7.07
C GLU A 34 -4.78 -21.50 7.78
N LEU A 35 -5.15 -20.26 7.48
CA LEU A 35 -6.24 -19.55 8.15
C LEU A 35 -7.24 -19.02 7.12
N LYS A 36 -8.53 -19.07 7.46
CA LYS A 36 -9.63 -18.55 6.62
C LYS A 36 -10.41 -17.47 7.37
N GLY A 37 -11.12 -16.62 6.62
CA GLY A 37 -11.92 -15.54 7.19
C GLY A 37 -11.15 -14.24 7.43
N PHE A 38 -9.93 -14.10 6.92
CA PHE A 38 -9.12 -12.89 7.06
C PHE A 38 -9.17 -12.06 5.78
N TYR A 39 -10.18 -11.22 5.72
CA TYR A 39 -10.44 -10.30 4.61
C TYR A 39 -9.78 -8.95 4.85
N CYS A 40 -9.33 -8.31 3.79
CA CYS A 40 -8.61 -7.05 3.88
C CYS A 40 -9.06 -6.13 2.73
N SER A 41 -9.15 -4.83 3.01
CA SER A 41 -9.39 -3.83 1.96
C SER A 41 -8.26 -3.82 0.95
N ASN A 42 -8.59 -3.54 -0.31
CA ASN A 42 -7.65 -3.35 -1.43
C ASN A 42 -6.72 -4.53 -1.72
N THR A 43 -7.16 -5.76 -1.42
CA THR A 43 -6.37 -6.97 -1.71
C THR A 43 -6.87 -7.69 -2.96
N ALA A 44 -7.31 -8.92 -2.85
CA ALA A 44 -7.77 -9.72 -3.98
C ALA A 44 -9.29 -9.67 -4.13
N LYS A 45 -9.77 -9.85 -5.35
CA LYS A 45 -11.20 -10.03 -5.62
C LYS A 45 -11.68 -11.35 -5.01
N HIS A 46 -12.99 -11.45 -4.79
CA HIS A 46 -13.61 -12.63 -4.16
C HIS A 46 -13.20 -13.96 -4.81
N HIS A 47 -13.14 -14.02 -6.14
CA HIS A 47 -12.76 -15.23 -6.86
C HIS A 47 -11.25 -15.51 -6.89
N GLU A 48 -10.42 -14.53 -6.58
CA GLU A 48 -8.96 -14.63 -6.55
C GLU A 48 -8.44 -15.12 -5.18
N ASN A 49 -9.18 -14.85 -4.09
CA ASN A 49 -8.89 -15.35 -2.74
C ASN A 49 -10.18 -15.73 -2.00
N PRO A 50 -10.91 -16.77 -2.44
CA PRO A 50 -12.18 -17.15 -1.83
C PRO A 50 -11.98 -17.57 -0.37
N GLY A 51 -12.83 -16.99 0.52
CA GLY A 51 -12.79 -17.27 1.95
C GLY A 51 -11.67 -16.58 2.72
N GLY A 52 -10.97 -15.59 2.14
CA GLY A 52 -9.93 -14.81 2.83
C GLY A 52 -8.81 -15.70 3.39
N LEU A 53 -8.26 -16.57 2.54
CA LEU A 53 -7.22 -17.53 2.90
C LEU A 53 -5.89 -16.83 3.15
N ARG A 54 -5.24 -17.13 4.31
CA ARG A 54 -3.89 -16.68 4.65
C ARG A 54 -3.01 -17.86 5.05
N HIS A 55 -1.78 -17.87 4.53
CA HIS A 55 -0.70 -18.72 5.00
C HIS A 55 0.24 -17.86 5.83
N THR A 56 0.49 -18.20 7.09
CA THR A 56 1.30 -17.35 7.98
C THR A 56 2.30 -18.15 8.82
N ALA A 57 3.49 -17.58 9.00
CA ALA A 57 4.54 -18.16 9.83
C ALA A 57 4.31 -17.86 11.32
N VAL A 58 3.79 -16.68 11.65
CA VAL A 58 3.50 -16.23 13.02
C VAL A 58 2.02 -15.88 13.13
N TYR A 59 1.28 -16.64 13.92
CA TYR A 59 -0.13 -16.37 14.19
C TYR A 59 -0.35 -16.10 15.68
N LEU A 60 -0.88 -14.92 16.00
CA LEU A 60 -1.31 -14.55 17.35
C LEU A 60 -2.80 -14.19 17.32
N ASN A 61 -3.59 -14.79 18.21
CA ASN A 61 -5.02 -14.53 18.33
C ASN A 61 -5.40 -14.25 19.79
N GLY A 62 -5.91 -13.04 20.05
CA GLY A 62 -6.35 -12.60 21.37
C GLY A 62 -5.24 -12.50 22.41
N LYS A 63 -3.98 -12.47 22.00
CA LYS A 63 -2.81 -12.47 22.87
C LYS A 63 -2.44 -11.08 23.36
N LYS A 64 -1.83 -11.01 24.56
CA LYS A 64 -1.45 -9.75 25.20
C LYS A 64 -0.02 -9.76 25.73
N ASP A 65 0.57 -8.55 25.75
CA ASP A 65 1.85 -8.27 26.41
C ASP A 65 3.00 -9.16 25.91
N ILE A 66 3.10 -9.38 24.59
CA ILE A 66 4.10 -10.25 23.98
C ILE A 66 5.21 -9.43 23.33
N VAL A 67 6.45 -9.84 23.56
CA VAL A 67 7.61 -9.32 22.84
C VAL A 67 8.23 -10.45 22.00
N ILE A 68 8.33 -10.21 20.70
CA ILE A 68 9.07 -11.07 19.75
C ILE A 68 10.36 -10.34 19.40
N ASP A 69 11.48 -10.79 19.94
CA ASP A 69 12.81 -10.27 19.62
C ASP A 69 13.51 -11.21 18.63
N GLY A 70 13.60 -10.77 17.39
CA GLY A 70 14.30 -11.50 16.33
C GLY A 70 15.81 -11.64 16.59
N ASN A 71 16.41 -10.78 17.45
CA ASN A 71 17.84 -10.82 17.80
C ASN A 71 18.75 -10.88 16.54
N GLY A 72 18.31 -10.29 15.43
CA GLY A 72 19.00 -10.31 14.15
C GLY A 72 18.80 -11.59 13.33
N ALA A 73 17.90 -12.47 13.73
CA ALA A 73 17.52 -13.64 12.94
C ALA A 73 16.73 -13.24 11.69
N THR A 74 16.72 -14.14 10.72
CA THR A 74 15.96 -14.00 9.47
C THR A 74 14.81 -15.00 9.42
N LEU A 75 13.59 -14.51 9.18
CA LEU A 75 12.47 -15.31 8.73
C LEU A 75 12.51 -15.37 7.20
N MET A 76 12.93 -16.53 6.67
CA MET A 76 12.97 -16.80 5.23
C MET A 76 11.68 -17.47 4.80
N VAL A 77 10.89 -16.78 4.01
CA VAL A 77 9.57 -17.21 3.56
C VAL A 77 9.67 -17.95 2.23
N HIS A 78 8.98 -19.09 2.12
CA HIS A 78 8.89 -19.90 0.91
C HIS A 78 7.44 -20.02 0.44
N GLY A 79 7.15 -19.51 -0.75
CA GLY A 79 5.81 -19.46 -1.33
C GLY A 79 5.12 -18.10 -1.12
N LYS A 80 3.81 -18.06 -1.37
CA LYS A 80 2.96 -16.87 -1.17
C LYS A 80 2.40 -16.88 0.25
N MET A 81 2.90 -16.01 1.10
CA MET A 81 2.53 -16.00 2.52
C MET A 81 2.29 -14.58 3.04
N THR A 82 1.54 -14.50 4.13
CA THR A 82 1.44 -13.36 5.04
C THR A 82 2.32 -13.65 6.26
N PRO A 83 3.59 -13.20 6.33
CA PRO A 83 4.57 -13.67 7.32
C PRO A 83 4.10 -13.61 8.77
N MET A 84 3.38 -12.53 9.16
CA MET A 84 2.80 -12.36 10.49
C MET A 84 1.33 -12.02 10.37
N LEU A 85 0.48 -12.68 11.17
CA LEU A 85 -0.93 -12.37 11.29
C LEU A 85 -1.31 -12.27 12.77
N PHE A 86 -1.69 -11.05 13.21
CA PHE A 86 -2.15 -10.80 14.58
C PHE A 86 -3.63 -10.38 14.53
N TYR A 87 -4.44 -11.06 15.34
CA TYR A 87 -5.87 -10.82 15.40
C TYR A 87 -6.31 -10.58 16.85
N ARG A 88 -6.92 -9.42 17.12
CA ARG A 88 -7.42 -9.02 18.46
C ARG A 88 -6.35 -9.09 19.57
N CYS A 89 -5.12 -8.77 19.23
CA CYS A 89 -4.00 -8.75 20.16
C CYS A 89 -3.82 -7.37 20.80
N GLU A 90 -3.17 -7.33 21.96
CA GLU A 90 -2.92 -6.09 22.70
C GLU A 90 -1.47 -6.05 23.22
N ASN A 91 -0.81 -4.88 23.09
CA ASN A 91 0.56 -4.65 23.55
C ASN A 91 1.57 -5.65 22.95
N ILE A 92 1.63 -5.74 21.63
CA ILE A 92 2.59 -6.63 20.93
C ILE A 92 3.75 -5.80 20.41
N THR A 93 4.98 -6.22 20.74
CA THR A 93 6.21 -5.65 20.18
C THR A 93 6.95 -6.69 19.38
N VAL A 94 7.28 -6.37 18.11
CA VAL A 94 8.18 -7.18 17.26
C VAL A 94 9.40 -6.35 16.96
N LYS A 95 10.60 -6.87 17.22
CA LYS A 95 11.83 -6.11 17.03
C LYS A 95 12.98 -6.95 16.51
N ASN A 96 13.96 -6.27 15.87
CA ASN A 96 15.25 -6.84 15.45
C ASN A 96 15.11 -8.10 14.57
N LEU A 97 14.07 -8.19 13.73
CA LEU A 97 13.81 -9.33 12.84
C LEU A 97 14.05 -8.93 11.39
N VAL A 98 14.65 -9.82 10.63
CA VAL A 98 14.72 -9.72 9.17
C VAL A 98 13.64 -10.61 8.58
N VAL A 99 12.89 -10.12 7.58
CA VAL A 99 11.93 -10.91 6.79
C VAL A 99 12.36 -10.83 5.32
N ASP A 100 12.53 -11.97 4.69
CA ASP A 100 12.84 -12.06 3.26
C ASP A 100 12.16 -13.28 2.63
N TYR A 101 12.12 -13.32 1.31
CA TYR A 101 11.55 -14.41 0.52
C TYR A 101 12.63 -15.09 -0.28
N ALA A 102 12.67 -16.43 -0.20
CA ALA A 102 13.61 -17.22 -0.96
C ALA A 102 13.38 -17.14 -2.48
N CYS A 103 12.09 -17.05 -2.88
CA CYS A 103 11.68 -16.86 -4.26
C CYS A 103 10.60 -15.76 -4.33
N PRO A 104 10.98 -14.49 -4.52
CA PRO A 104 10.04 -13.37 -4.61
C PRO A 104 9.05 -13.51 -5.77
N THR A 105 7.80 -13.11 -5.56
CA THR A 105 6.76 -13.11 -6.60
C THR A 105 6.85 -11.91 -7.55
N MET A 106 7.64 -10.91 -7.22
CA MET A 106 8.16 -9.93 -8.16
C MET A 106 9.39 -10.53 -8.83
N THR A 107 9.34 -10.69 -10.14
CA THR A 107 10.45 -11.22 -10.91
C THR A 107 11.17 -10.10 -11.66
N GLU A 108 12.48 -10.19 -11.68
CA GLU A 108 13.33 -9.16 -12.26
C GLU A 108 14.36 -9.79 -13.19
N PHE A 109 14.72 -9.08 -14.24
CA PHE A 109 15.90 -9.39 -15.03
C PHE A 109 16.63 -8.13 -15.46
N LYS A 110 17.94 -8.21 -15.54
CA LYS A 110 18.80 -7.14 -16.04
C LYS A 110 19.00 -7.28 -17.54
N VAL A 111 18.88 -6.20 -18.27
CA VAL A 111 19.21 -6.13 -19.71
C VAL A 111 20.71 -5.88 -19.84
N LEU A 112 21.47 -6.88 -20.27
CA LEU A 112 22.91 -6.74 -20.49
C LEU A 112 23.23 -6.05 -21.81
N SER A 113 22.48 -6.38 -22.86
CA SER A 113 22.59 -5.73 -24.17
C SER A 113 21.27 -5.79 -24.92
N ASN A 114 21.04 -4.82 -25.80
CA ASN A 114 19.95 -4.81 -26.78
C ASN A 114 20.42 -4.08 -28.04
N ASP A 115 20.48 -4.79 -29.15
CA ASP A 115 20.80 -4.25 -30.47
C ASP A 115 19.65 -4.55 -31.44
N GLY A 116 18.73 -3.58 -31.59
CA GLY A 116 17.59 -3.70 -32.48
C GLY A 116 16.67 -4.90 -32.19
N GLY A 117 16.49 -5.24 -30.89
CA GLY A 117 15.65 -6.36 -30.45
C GLY A 117 16.40 -7.69 -30.31
N ASP A 118 17.70 -7.74 -30.62
CA ASP A 118 18.60 -8.84 -30.26
C ASP A 118 19.19 -8.54 -28.88
N CYS A 119 18.77 -9.28 -27.86
CA CYS A 119 18.98 -8.96 -26.46
C CYS A 119 19.72 -10.07 -25.71
N VAL A 120 20.53 -9.68 -24.74
CA VAL A 120 21.01 -10.59 -23.70
C VAL A 120 20.47 -10.08 -22.36
N ILE A 121 19.79 -10.97 -21.64
CA ILE A 121 19.25 -10.66 -20.31
C ILE A 121 19.87 -11.58 -19.25
N GLU A 122 19.88 -11.11 -17.99
CA GLU A 122 20.38 -11.86 -16.84
C GLU A 122 19.33 -11.87 -15.74
N ILE A 123 18.98 -13.07 -15.28
CA ILE A 123 17.97 -13.34 -14.24
C ILE A 123 18.70 -13.76 -12.96
N GLY A 124 18.36 -13.15 -11.82
CA GLY A 124 18.89 -13.54 -10.51
C GLY A 124 18.47 -14.96 -10.11
N SER A 125 19.30 -15.63 -9.34
CA SER A 125 19.07 -17.03 -8.94
C SER A 125 17.83 -17.25 -8.07
N GLU A 126 17.32 -16.18 -7.46
CA GLU A 126 16.08 -16.17 -6.67
C GLU A 126 14.81 -16.12 -7.53
N CYS A 127 14.94 -15.77 -8.81
CA CYS A 127 13.83 -15.76 -9.77
C CYS A 127 13.83 -17.06 -10.57
N LEU A 128 12.99 -18.00 -10.18
CA LEU A 128 12.89 -19.29 -10.88
C LEU A 128 12.07 -19.14 -12.17
N TYR A 129 12.53 -19.77 -13.23
CA TYR A 129 11.87 -19.72 -14.54
C TYR A 129 12.05 -21.03 -15.32
N ARG A 130 11.23 -21.19 -16.37
CA ARG A 130 11.43 -22.15 -17.44
C ARG A 130 11.05 -21.54 -18.79
N ILE A 131 11.59 -22.07 -19.84
CA ILE A 131 11.29 -21.62 -21.22
C ILE A 131 10.40 -22.66 -21.87
N GLU A 132 9.22 -22.24 -22.37
CA GLU A 132 8.28 -23.07 -23.11
C GLU A 132 7.76 -22.29 -24.32
N ASP A 133 7.88 -22.85 -25.52
CA ASP A 133 7.39 -22.26 -26.78
C ASP A 133 7.79 -20.80 -26.99
N ASN A 134 9.07 -20.47 -26.77
CA ASN A 134 9.59 -19.09 -26.78
C ASN A 134 8.90 -18.15 -25.78
N ASN A 135 8.34 -18.69 -24.71
CA ASN A 135 7.76 -17.94 -23.62
C ASN A 135 8.54 -18.17 -22.32
N LEU A 136 8.71 -17.12 -21.55
CA LEU A 136 9.33 -17.15 -20.23
C LEU A 136 8.21 -17.33 -19.18
N ILE A 137 8.27 -18.46 -18.49
CA ILE A 137 7.31 -18.81 -17.43
C ILE A 137 8.03 -18.69 -16.10
N TRP A 138 7.56 -17.77 -15.26
CA TRP A 138 8.02 -17.59 -13.90
C TRP A 138 7.28 -18.53 -12.97
N HIS A 139 7.97 -19.07 -11.98
CA HIS A 139 7.33 -19.94 -10.99
C HIS A 139 8.00 -19.83 -9.62
N GLY A 140 7.25 -20.19 -8.59
CA GLY A 140 7.75 -20.34 -7.24
C GLY A 140 8.45 -21.69 -7.03
N GLU A 141 8.86 -21.90 -5.80
CA GLU A 141 9.40 -23.18 -5.35
C GLU A 141 8.32 -24.26 -5.38
N LYS A 142 8.73 -25.51 -5.38
CA LYS A 142 7.82 -26.65 -5.30
C LYS A 142 7.40 -26.94 -3.87
N GLY A 143 6.12 -27.13 -3.66
CA GLY A 143 5.54 -27.64 -2.43
C GLY A 143 5.75 -29.13 -2.24
N ALA A 144 5.26 -29.66 -1.12
CA ALA A 144 5.34 -31.09 -0.78
C ALA A 144 4.58 -31.98 -1.76
N ASP A 145 3.56 -31.46 -2.42
CA ASP A 145 2.78 -32.14 -3.47
C ASP A 145 3.49 -32.17 -4.84
N GLY A 146 4.65 -31.52 -4.97
CA GLY A 146 5.43 -31.39 -6.19
C GLY A 146 4.98 -30.27 -7.15
N ASN A 147 3.88 -29.57 -6.85
CA ASN A 147 3.43 -28.41 -7.61
C ASN A 147 4.19 -27.16 -7.16
N CYS A 148 4.34 -26.19 -8.05
CA CYS A 148 4.86 -24.88 -7.67
C CYS A 148 3.85 -24.11 -6.81
N TYR A 149 4.31 -23.38 -5.77
CA TYR A 149 3.45 -22.54 -4.95
C TYR A 149 2.73 -21.47 -5.77
N TRP A 150 3.35 -21.02 -6.84
CA TRP A 150 2.77 -20.10 -7.80
C TRP A 150 3.43 -20.28 -9.16
N GLU A 151 2.71 -19.98 -10.20
CA GLU A 151 3.19 -19.98 -11.57
C GLU A 151 2.55 -18.82 -12.32
N ASP A 152 3.33 -18.15 -13.16
CA ASP A 152 2.88 -17.02 -13.91
C ASP A 152 3.56 -16.97 -15.29
N SER A 153 2.76 -16.98 -16.33
CA SER A 153 3.24 -16.83 -17.71
C SER A 153 3.25 -15.36 -18.09
N TYR A 154 4.31 -14.95 -18.77
CA TYR A 154 4.36 -13.59 -19.34
C TYR A 154 3.24 -13.36 -20.37
N ILE A 155 2.90 -14.39 -21.16
CA ILE A 155 1.84 -14.33 -22.18
C ILE A 155 0.50 -14.74 -21.54
N GLY A 156 -0.53 -13.91 -21.71
CA GLY A 156 -1.91 -14.25 -21.31
C GLY A 156 -2.37 -13.68 -19.98
N ASN A 157 -1.49 -13.41 -19.04
CA ASN A 157 -1.84 -12.90 -17.72
C ASN A 157 -1.84 -11.38 -17.61
N ARG A 158 -2.65 -10.83 -16.70
CA ARG A 158 -2.56 -9.43 -16.33
C ARG A 158 -1.28 -9.22 -15.52
N ARG A 159 -0.33 -8.48 -16.07
CA ARG A 159 0.92 -8.18 -15.41
C ARG A 159 1.12 -6.68 -15.31
N TYR A 160 1.77 -6.29 -14.23
CA TYR A 160 2.26 -4.95 -14.01
C TYR A 160 3.76 -4.94 -14.29
N ASN A 161 4.19 -4.15 -15.26
CA ASN A 161 5.57 -4.12 -15.73
C ASN A 161 6.16 -2.72 -15.59
N LYS A 162 7.37 -2.66 -15.08
CA LYS A 162 8.17 -1.44 -15.03
C LYS A 162 9.57 -1.71 -15.55
N LEU A 163 10.20 -0.66 -16.02
CA LEU A 163 11.59 -0.64 -16.37
C LEU A 163 12.31 0.31 -15.42
N TYR A 164 13.20 -0.22 -14.61
CA TYR A 164 14.00 0.54 -13.65
C TYR A 164 15.37 0.84 -14.24
N ASN A 165 15.82 2.10 -14.15
CA ASN A 165 17.16 2.52 -14.50
C ASN A 165 18.00 2.69 -13.24
N PRO A 166 19.03 1.84 -13.00
CA PRO A 166 19.86 1.91 -11.80
C PRO A 166 20.72 3.19 -11.69
N GLU A 167 21.03 3.84 -12.80
CA GLU A 167 21.87 5.06 -12.81
C GLU A 167 21.07 6.28 -12.32
N THR A 168 19.81 6.38 -12.73
CA THR A 168 18.93 7.50 -12.38
C THR A 168 18.03 7.17 -11.19
N GLU A 169 17.94 5.90 -10.82
CA GLU A 169 17.00 5.36 -9.84
C GLU A 169 15.53 5.71 -10.17
N MET A 170 15.17 5.69 -11.45
CA MET A 170 13.83 6.03 -11.94
C MET A 170 13.19 4.84 -12.65
N CYS A 171 11.88 4.73 -12.51
CA CYS A 171 11.05 3.75 -13.22
C CYS A 171 10.40 4.38 -14.45
N SER A 172 10.09 3.56 -15.45
CA SER A 172 9.20 3.93 -16.55
C SER A 172 8.22 2.78 -16.82
N ASP A 173 7.06 3.13 -17.37
CA ASP A 173 6.11 2.12 -17.82
C ASP A 173 6.68 1.32 -18.99
N PHE A 174 6.44 0.02 -18.96
CA PHE A 174 6.77 -0.85 -20.06
C PHE A 174 5.50 -1.53 -20.59
N ARG A 175 5.21 -1.35 -21.87
CA ARG A 175 4.04 -1.96 -22.48
C ARG A 175 4.25 -3.46 -22.61
N ARG A 176 3.24 -4.23 -22.18
CA ARG A 176 3.27 -5.68 -22.22
C ARG A 176 3.60 -6.24 -23.60
N ASP A 177 2.98 -5.71 -24.66
CA ASP A 177 3.12 -6.20 -26.02
C ASP A 177 4.51 -5.91 -26.62
N ASP A 178 5.34 -5.13 -25.93
CA ASP A 178 6.70 -4.81 -26.37
C ASP A 178 7.72 -5.90 -25.98
N LEU A 179 7.38 -6.83 -25.08
CA LEU A 179 8.24 -7.92 -24.62
C LEU A 179 7.71 -9.31 -25.06
N GLU A 180 7.44 -9.49 -26.35
CA GLU A 180 7.20 -10.80 -26.93
C GLU A 180 8.46 -11.31 -27.63
N PHE A 181 8.77 -12.59 -27.42
CA PHE A 181 9.97 -13.20 -27.96
C PHE A 181 9.66 -13.96 -29.26
N GLU A 182 10.51 -13.75 -30.27
CA GLU A 182 10.61 -14.60 -31.45
C GLU A 182 11.48 -15.82 -31.14
N LEU A 183 12.54 -15.60 -30.36
CA LEU A 183 13.45 -16.60 -29.85
C LEU A 183 13.83 -16.27 -28.41
N ILE A 184 13.90 -17.29 -27.56
CA ILE A 184 14.52 -17.20 -26.23
C ILE A 184 15.23 -18.51 -25.96
N GLU A 185 16.52 -18.42 -25.62
CA GLU A 185 17.37 -19.58 -25.33
C GLU A 185 18.36 -19.27 -24.19
N GLU A 186 18.58 -20.24 -23.34
CA GLU A 186 19.54 -20.11 -22.25
C GLU A 186 20.96 -20.41 -22.76
N ILE A 187 21.85 -19.41 -22.65
CA ILE A 187 23.25 -19.52 -23.06
C ILE A 187 24.18 -19.91 -21.90
N SER A 188 23.76 -19.64 -20.66
CA SER A 188 24.35 -20.14 -19.42
C SER A 188 23.34 -19.96 -18.29
N PRO A 189 23.44 -20.64 -17.12
CA PRO A 189 22.47 -20.51 -16.04
C PRO A 189 22.14 -19.07 -15.71
N GLY A 190 20.84 -18.69 -15.80
CA GLY A 190 20.34 -17.34 -15.58
C GLY A 190 20.63 -16.33 -16.69
N LYS A 191 21.37 -16.67 -17.75
CA LYS A 191 21.69 -15.78 -18.84
C LYS A 191 21.04 -16.24 -20.13
N LEU A 192 20.16 -15.41 -20.66
CA LEU A 192 19.36 -15.74 -21.84
C LEU A 192 19.71 -14.84 -23.03
N HIS A 193 19.76 -15.43 -24.19
CA HIS A 193 19.71 -14.75 -25.48
C HIS A 193 18.26 -14.68 -25.94
N CYS A 194 17.79 -13.50 -26.27
CA CYS A 194 16.42 -13.23 -26.64
C CYS A 194 16.34 -12.42 -27.93
N VAL A 195 15.45 -12.79 -28.84
CA VAL A 195 15.11 -11.98 -30.01
C VAL A 195 13.67 -11.51 -29.84
N LEU A 196 13.47 -10.19 -29.72
CA LEU A 196 12.16 -9.59 -29.57
C LEU A 196 11.41 -9.59 -30.90
N LYS A 197 10.09 -9.87 -30.88
CA LYS A 197 9.22 -9.69 -32.06
C LYS A 197 9.18 -8.22 -32.47
N LYS A 198 9.07 -7.31 -31.50
CA LYS A 198 9.08 -5.86 -31.69
C LYS A 198 10.51 -5.33 -31.58
N LYS A 199 11.13 -5.11 -32.71
CA LYS A 199 12.56 -4.73 -32.78
C LYS A 199 12.87 -3.33 -32.23
N ASP A 200 11.89 -2.44 -32.17
CA ASP A 200 12.00 -1.07 -31.66
C ASP A 200 11.51 -0.92 -30.19
N ALA A 201 11.29 -2.04 -29.49
CA ALA A 201 10.93 -2.02 -28.09
C ALA A 201 12.01 -1.30 -27.25
N LYS A 202 11.56 -0.35 -26.42
CA LYS A 202 12.46 0.45 -25.57
C LYS A 202 12.90 -0.35 -24.36
N LEU A 203 13.89 -1.22 -24.55
CA LEU A 203 14.52 -2.04 -23.51
C LEU A 203 16.01 -1.70 -23.42
N PRO A 204 16.42 -0.59 -22.77
CA PRO A 204 17.80 -0.12 -22.74
C PRO A 204 18.75 -1.08 -22.01
N SER A 205 19.95 -1.22 -22.54
CA SER A 205 21.03 -1.92 -21.85
C SER A 205 21.31 -1.27 -20.48
N GLY A 206 21.55 -2.08 -19.45
CA GLY A 206 21.76 -1.66 -18.08
C GLY A 206 20.49 -1.49 -17.25
N SER A 207 19.30 -1.45 -17.88
CA SER A 207 18.03 -1.39 -17.14
C SER A 207 17.65 -2.72 -16.49
N VAL A 208 16.78 -2.65 -15.49
CA VAL A 208 16.18 -3.81 -14.83
C VAL A 208 14.69 -3.83 -15.18
N PHE A 209 14.25 -4.92 -15.80
CA PHE A 209 12.84 -5.17 -16.05
C PHE A 209 12.20 -5.82 -14.83
N GLN A 210 11.13 -5.22 -14.34
CA GLN A 210 10.37 -5.67 -13.17
C GLN A 210 8.98 -6.11 -13.61
N THR A 211 8.55 -7.29 -13.18
CA THR A 211 7.24 -7.80 -13.59
C THR A 211 6.59 -8.65 -12.50
N ARG A 212 5.28 -8.48 -12.31
CA ARG A 212 4.47 -9.22 -11.34
C ARG A 212 3.07 -9.49 -11.85
N ASN A 213 2.41 -10.48 -11.27
CA ASN A 213 0.97 -10.61 -11.34
C ASN A 213 0.30 -9.46 -10.56
N ILE A 214 -0.87 -9.03 -10.99
CA ILE A 214 -1.62 -7.96 -10.31
C ILE A 214 -2.38 -8.47 -9.07
N ILE A 215 -2.53 -9.79 -8.89
CA ILE A 215 -3.31 -10.37 -7.80
C ILE A 215 -2.56 -10.19 -6.47
N ARG A 216 -3.27 -9.65 -5.48
CA ARG A 216 -2.79 -9.40 -4.12
C ARG A 216 -3.47 -10.35 -3.13
N ASP A 217 -3.31 -11.67 -3.32
CA ASP A 217 -3.97 -12.72 -2.54
C ASP A 217 -3.43 -12.90 -1.10
N GLN A 218 -2.24 -12.38 -0.80
CA GLN A 218 -1.66 -12.30 0.54
C GLN A 218 -1.31 -10.85 0.89
N THR A 219 -0.69 -10.64 2.05
CA THR A 219 -0.15 -9.34 2.49
C THR A 219 1.27 -9.50 3.03
N GLY A 220 2.05 -8.43 3.08
CA GLY A 220 3.38 -8.44 3.69
C GLY A 220 3.38 -8.75 5.18
N SER A 221 2.32 -8.44 5.87
CA SER A 221 1.82 -8.93 7.16
C SER A 221 0.44 -8.35 7.40
N MET A 222 -0.38 -8.95 8.26
CA MET A 222 -1.73 -8.47 8.55
C MET A 222 -1.98 -8.35 10.05
N PHE A 223 -2.44 -7.20 10.47
CA PHE A 223 -2.83 -6.91 11.83
C PHE A 223 -4.28 -6.43 11.82
N GLU A 224 -5.16 -7.16 12.51
CA GLU A 224 -6.58 -6.83 12.51
C GLU A 224 -7.11 -6.74 13.93
N ARG A 225 -7.79 -5.63 14.25
CA ARG A 225 -8.41 -5.35 15.56
C ARG A 225 -7.44 -5.47 16.73
N CYS A 226 -6.19 -5.11 16.50
CA CYS A 226 -5.16 -5.10 17.51
C CYS A 226 -5.03 -3.72 18.17
N LYS A 227 -4.45 -3.70 19.37
CA LYS A 227 -4.20 -2.48 20.12
C LYS A 227 -2.74 -2.42 20.58
N ASN A 228 -2.13 -1.23 20.45
CA ASN A 228 -0.76 -0.95 20.86
C ASN A 228 0.25 -1.90 20.21
N LEU A 229 0.33 -1.86 18.87
CA LEU A 229 1.33 -2.61 18.12
C LEU A 229 2.59 -1.76 17.94
N ARG A 230 3.75 -2.37 18.14
CA ARG A 230 5.03 -1.70 17.98
C ARG A 230 6.02 -2.59 17.23
N PHE A 231 6.56 -2.06 16.14
CA PHE A 231 7.56 -2.70 15.30
C PHE A 231 8.84 -1.86 15.35
N GLU A 232 9.97 -2.47 15.77
CA GLU A 232 11.24 -1.76 15.95
C GLU A 232 12.37 -2.46 15.24
N ASN A 233 13.18 -1.70 14.48
CA ASN A 233 14.36 -2.23 13.81
C ASN A 233 14.08 -3.47 12.95
N LEU A 234 12.89 -3.55 12.34
CA LEU A 234 12.60 -4.60 11.37
C LEU A 234 13.34 -4.31 10.08
N ARG A 235 13.78 -5.37 9.40
CA ARG A 235 14.30 -5.31 8.03
C ARG A 235 13.44 -6.20 7.15
N VAL A 236 12.56 -5.61 6.35
CA VAL A 236 11.69 -6.34 5.44
C VAL A 236 12.22 -6.18 4.03
N LYS A 237 12.74 -7.26 3.47
CA LYS A 237 13.46 -7.27 2.19
C LYS A 237 12.55 -7.51 1.00
N PHE A 238 11.43 -8.18 1.23
CA PHE A 238 10.39 -8.38 0.24
C PHE A 238 9.04 -8.62 0.91
N MET A 239 7.97 -8.19 0.25
CA MET A 239 6.58 -8.46 0.61
C MET A 239 5.77 -8.84 -0.62
N HIS A 240 5.03 -9.94 -0.52
CA HIS A 240 4.05 -10.32 -1.52
C HIS A 240 2.69 -9.71 -1.19
N GLY A 241 1.96 -9.31 -2.22
CA GLY A 241 0.61 -8.75 -2.11
C GLY A 241 0.61 -7.30 -1.63
N LEU A 242 -0.25 -6.99 -0.67
CA LEU A 242 -0.38 -5.64 -0.12
C LEU A 242 0.44 -5.50 1.16
N GLY A 243 1.50 -4.82 1.19
CA GLY A 243 2.44 -4.51 2.27
C GLY A 243 2.09 -4.85 3.73
N MET A 244 2.51 -4.04 4.68
CA MET A 244 2.16 -4.17 6.11
C MET A 244 0.78 -3.57 6.32
N VAL A 245 -0.23 -4.43 6.51
CA VAL A 245 -1.63 -4.02 6.64
C VAL A 245 -2.05 -3.98 8.10
N SER A 246 -2.50 -2.82 8.56
CA SER A 246 -3.19 -2.64 9.84
C SER A 246 -4.65 -2.28 9.55
N GLN A 247 -5.58 -3.16 9.93
CA GLN A 247 -7.01 -2.98 9.69
C GLN A 247 -7.77 -2.95 11.03
N PHE A 248 -8.50 -1.87 11.30
CA PHE A 248 -9.18 -1.63 12.58
C PHE A 248 -8.25 -1.80 13.79
N CYS A 249 -7.01 -1.30 13.69
CA CYS A 249 -6.07 -1.30 14.81
C CYS A 249 -6.06 0.06 15.54
N GLU A 250 -5.78 0.01 16.85
CA GLU A 250 -5.61 1.19 17.71
C GLU A 250 -4.16 1.32 18.14
N ASN A 251 -3.51 2.43 17.83
CA ASN A 251 -2.09 2.74 18.10
C ASN A 251 -1.13 1.73 17.44
N VAL A 252 -0.58 2.11 16.31
CA VAL A 252 0.40 1.30 15.56
C VAL A 252 1.65 2.12 15.30
N ALA A 253 2.81 1.60 15.65
CA ALA A 253 4.07 2.29 15.45
C ALA A 253 5.12 1.41 14.76
N PHE A 254 5.75 1.98 13.71
CA PHE A 254 6.95 1.44 13.07
C PHE A 254 8.11 2.40 13.33
N VAL A 255 9.16 1.91 14.00
CA VAL A 255 10.28 2.74 14.45
C VAL A 255 11.59 2.17 13.95
N ASN A 256 12.39 2.98 13.24
CA ASN A 256 13.68 2.60 12.68
C ASN A 256 13.62 1.32 11.81
N CYS A 257 12.52 1.10 11.10
CA CYS A 257 12.35 -0.06 10.23
C CYS A 257 12.92 0.21 8.83
N ASP A 258 13.47 -0.84 8.19
CA ASP A 258 14.11 -0.77 6.88
C ASP A 258 13.36 -1.69 5.89
N PHE A 259 12.67 -1.07 4.93
CA PHE A 259 11.92 -1.72 3.85
C PHE A 259 12.65 -1.49 2.52
N THR A 260 13.88 -1.99 2.45
CA THR A 260 14.71 -1.90 1.24
C THR A 260 15.03 -3.30 0.71
N PRO A 261 15.04 -3.53 -0.61
CA PRO A 261 15.28 -4.86 -1.17
C PRO A 261 16.66 -5.40 -0.80
N SER A 262 16.81 -6.71 -0.87
CA SER A 262 18.12 -7.36 -0.75
C SER A 262 19.05 -6.96 -1.90
N GLU A 263 20.37 -7.08 -1.70
CA GLU A 263 21.36 -6.76 -2.73
C GLU A 263 21.06 -7.53 -4.02
N GLY A 264 21.15 -6.83 -5.15
CA GLY A 264 20.86 -7.37 -6.48
C GLY A 264 19.39 -7.21 -6.92
N ARG A 265 18.44 -6.95 -5.99
CA ARG A 265 17.04 -6.68 -6.28
C ARG A 265 16.73 -5.18 -6.23
N THR A 266 15.68 -4.77 -6.94
CA THR A 266 15.25 -3.37 -7.00
C THR A 266 13.86 -3.15 -6.39
N VAL A 267 13.12 -4.22 -6.06
CA VAL A 267 11.77 -4.19 -5.49
C VAL A 267 11.70 -4.89 -4.15
N ALA A 268 11.08 -4.23 -3.16
CA ALA A 268 10.81 -4.76 -1.83
C ALA A 268 9.32 -4.98 -1.54
N SER A 269 8.40 -4.43 -2.34
CA SER A 269 6.98 -4.71 -2.22
C SER A 269 6.29 -4.75 -3.58
N THR A 270 5.40 -5.72 -3.75
CA THR A 270 4.58 -5.85 -4.96
C THR A 270 3.46 -4.81 -5.05
N ALA A 271 3.12 -4.14 -3.95
CA ALA A 271 2.17 -3.04 -3.86
C ALA A 271 2.65 -2.02 -2.83
N ASP A 272 1.79 -1.56 -1.91
CA ASP A 272 2.12 -0.59 -0.87
C ASP A 272 3.19 -1.13 0.11
N PHE A 273 3.83 -0.23 0.87
CA PHE A 273 4.59 -0.66 2.05
C PHE A 273 3.70 -0.70 3.29
N PHE A 274 2.90 0.34 3.51
CA PHE A 274 2.04 0.44 4.68
C PHE A 274 0.62 0.79 4.27
N GLN A 275 -0.34 0.01 4.75
CA GLN A 275 -1.76 0.31 4.63
C GLN A 275 -2.42 0.31 6.00
N PHE A 276 -3.07 1.43 6.33
CA PHE A 276 -3.83 1.62 7.56
C PHE A 276 -5.29 1.86 7.19
N SER A 277 -6.09 0.80 7.25
CA SER A 277 -7.51 0.82 6.88
C SER A 277 -8.40 0.84 8.11
N GLY A 278 -9.15 1.92 8.32
CA GLY A 278 -10.06 2.06 9.48
C GLY A 278 -9.34 1.92 10.82
N CYS A 279 -8.15 2.47 10.97
CA CYS A 279 -7.43 2.51 12.24
C CYS A 279 -7.92 3.66 13.14
N ARG A 280 -7.48 3.71 14.40
CA ARG A 280 -7.70 4.83 15.31
C ARG A 280 -6.52 5.02 16.28
N GLY A 281 -6.56 6.12 17.06
CA GLY A 281 -5.42 6.51 17.89
C GLY A 281 -4.24 6.91 17.04
N ASN A 282 -3.02 6.68 17.51
CA ASN A 282 -1.81 7.13 16.82
C ASN A 282 -1.29 6.08 15.84
N VAL A 283 -1.12 6.46 14.57
CA VAL A 283 -0.32 5.74 13.58
C VAL A 283 0.99 6.48 13.42
N VAL A 284 2.11 5.82 13.71
CA VAL A 284 3.44 6.45 13.77
C VAL A 284 4.43 5.69 12.88
N LEU A 285 5.07 6.43 11.97
CA LEU A 285 6.24 6.00 11.20
C LEU A 285 7.39 6.93 11.58
N ASP A 286 8.42 6.43 12.26
CA ASP A 286 9.55 7.25 12.74
C ASP A 286 10.89 6.60 12.39
N GLY A 287 11.73 7.33 11.63
CA GLY A 287 13.06 6.88 11.25
C GLY A 287 13.08 5.69 10.27
N CYS A 288 11.97 5.44 9.56
CA CYS A 288 11.87 4.32 8.62
C CYS A 288 12.52 4.65 7.27
N LYS A 289 13.00 3.60 6.59
CA LYS A 289 13.49 3.66 5.20
C LYS A 289 12.63 2.76 4.32
N ALA A 290 12.29 3.25 3.13
CA ALA A 290 11.52 2.47 2.17
C ALA A 290 12.00 2.73 0.73
N ARG A 291 12.12 1.67 -0.09
CA ARG A 291 12.54 1.75 -1.50
C ARG A 291 11.97 0.59 -2.30
N GLY A 292 11.53 0.87 -3.51
CA GLY A 292 11.08 -0.16 -4.44
C GLY A 292 9.70 -0.73 -4.12
N ALA A 293 8.71 0.12 -3.87
CA ALA A 293 7.30 -0.25 -3.93
C ALA A 293 6.80 -0.21 -5.37
N HIS A 294 5.76 -1.00 -5.66
CA HIS A 294 5.01 -0.88 -6.91
C HIS A 294 3.66 -0.18 -6.74
N ASP A 295 3.43 0.42 -5.58
CA ASP A 295 2.31 1.31 -5.26
C ASP A 295 2.73 2.30 -4.14
N ASP A 296 1.85 2.68 -3.21
CA ASP A 296 2.09 3.73 -2.23
C ASP A 296 3.11 3.36 -1.15
N TYR A 297 3.83 4.33 -0.65
CA TYR A 297 4.62 4.09 0.56
C TYR A 297 3.73 4.01 1.79
N VAL A 298 2.77 4.92 1.91
CA VAL A 298 1.81 4.94 3.02
C VAL A 298 0.43 5.23 2.46
N ASN A 299 -0.53 4.37 2.76
CA ASN A 299 -1.94 4.58 2.47
C ASN A 299 -2.74 4.54 3.78
N VAL A 300 -3.44 5.62 4.10
CA VAL A 300 -4.29 5.76 5.30
C VAL A 300 -5.69 6.15 4.87
N HIS A 301 -6.67 5.28 5.13
CA HIS A 301 -8.04 5.53 4.72
C HIS A 301 -9.06 4.78 5.59
N GLY A 302 -10.30 5.19 5.57
CA GLY A 302 -11.45 4.39 5.95
C GLY A 302 -12.07 3.70 4.73
N THR A 303 -13.31 3.24 4.86
CA THR A 303 -14.04 2.61 3.75
C THR A 303 -15.45 3.16 3.67
N HIS A 304 -15.82 3.71 2.51
CA HIS A 304 -17.21 4.05 2.20
C HIS A 304 -18.01 2.78 1.84
N LEU A 305 -19.15 2.59 2.49
CA LEU A 305 -20.11 1.55 2.10
C LEU A 305 -21.38 2.21 1.56
N ARG A 306 -21.89 1.72 0.43
CA ARG A 306 -23.07 2.24 -0.25
C ARG A 306 -24.35 1.83 0.48
N ILE A 307 -25.25 2.78 0.78
CA ILE A 307 -26.56 2.47 1.35
C ILE A 307 -27.45 1.89 0.24
N VAL A 308 -27.85 0.64 0.39
CA VAL A 308 -28.67 -0.09 -0.61
C VAL A 308 -30.11 -0.33 -0.17
N GLU A 309 -30.40 -0.24 1.14
CA GLU A 309 -31.74 -0.37 1.70
C GLU A 309 -31.88 0.46 2.98
N VAL A 310 -33.08 0.99 3.23
CA VAL A 310 -33.43 1.77 4.43
C VAL A 310 -34.73 1.24 5.03
N GLY A 311 -34.74 1.02 6.36
CA GLY A 311 -35.91 0.61 7.13
C GLY A 311 -36.06 1.45 8.40
N ASP A 312 -36.96 1.05 9.31
CA ASP A 312 -37.12 1.73 10.60
C ASP A 312 -35.86 1.50 11.47
N LYS A 313 -35.10 2.57 11.70
CA LYS A 313 -33.79 2.57 12.37
C LYS A 313 -32.81 1.54 11.81
N THR A 314 -32.94 1.15 10.56
CA THR A 314 -32.05 0.17 9.94
C THR A 314 -31.62 0.62 8.56
N ILE A 315 -30.38 0.27 8.21
CA ILE A 315 -29.88 0.39 6.84
C ILE A 315 -29.14 -0.91 6.46
N THR A 316 -29.19 -1.24 5.17
CA THR A 316 -28.28 -2.23 4.58
C THR A 316 -27.24 -1.47 3.78
N VAL A 317 -25.96 -1.77 4.04
CA VAL A 317 -24.82 -1.13 3.37
C VAL A 317 -23.99 -2.18 2.65
N ARG A 318 -23.35 -1.77 1.56
CA ARG A 318 -22.63 -2.67 0.65
C ARG A 318 -21.22 -2.20 0.36
N PHE A 319 -20.26 -3.14 0.43
CA PHE A 319 -18.94 -2.96 -0.18
C PHE A 319 -19.08 -2.90 -1.70
N MET A 320 -18.52 -1.87 -2.32
CA MET A 320 -18.71 -1.63 -3.76
C MET A 320 -17.47 -1.94 -4.59
N HIS A 321 -16.27 -1.80 -4.03
CA HIS A 321 -15.04 -2.10 -4.77
C HIS A 321 -14.77 -3.61 -4.77
N ALA A 322 -14.41 -4.16 -5.93
CA ALA A 322 -14.23 -5.60 -6.10
C ALA A 322 -13.09 -6.22 -5.25
N GLU A 323 -12.14 -5.41 -4.82
CA GLU A 323 -10.99 -5.81 -3.99
C GLU A 323 -11.17 -5.43 -2.50
N THR A 324 -12.37 -4.93 -2.11
CA THR A 324 -12.68 -4.51 -0.74
C THR A 324 -14.01 -5.14 -0.32
N TRP A 325 -13.96 -6.19 0.50
CA TRP A 325 -15.14 -6.97 0.88
C TRP A 325 -14.86 -7.87 2.09
N GLY A 326 -15.91 -8.34 2.75
CA GLY A 326 -15.89 -9.48 3.67
C GLY A 326 -15.45 -9.19 5.11
N PHE A 327 -14.81 -8.05 5.40
CA PHE A 327 -14.41 -7.72 6.76
C PHE A 327 -15.54 -7.03 7.55
N GLN A 328 -15.43 -7.06 8.87
CA GLN A 328 -16.36 -6.37 9.75
C GLN A 328 -16.00 -4.88 9.83
N ALA A 329 -16.76 -4.03 9.12
CA ALA A 329 -16.50 -2.59 9.03
C ALA A 329 -17.06 -1.78 10.22
N PHE A 330 -17.99 -2.34 11.00
CA PHE A 330 -18.68 -1.66 12.09
C PHE A 330 -18.83 -2.54 13.32
N GLU A 331 -18.88 -1.90 14.49
CA GLU A 331 -19.22 -2.53 15.77
C GLU A 331 -20.32 -1.73 16.47
N ALA A 332 -21.03 -2.36 17.44
CA ALA A 332 -21.96 -1.64 18.28
C ALA A 332 -21.23 -0.55 19.08
N GLY A 333 -21.75 0.67 19.04
CA GLY A 333 -21.15 1.85 19.65
C GLY A 333 -20.34 2.72 18.68
N ASP A 334 -20.06 2.25 17.45
CA ASP A 334 -19.39 3.08 16.45
C ASP A 334 -20.31 4.22 15.99
N GLU A 335 -19.73 5.40 15.80
CA GLU A 335 -20.37 6.54 15.13
C GLU A 335 -20.26 6.37 13.62
N LEU A 336 -21.39 6.46 12.96
CA LEU A 336 -21.56 6.42 11.52
C LEU A 336 -21.79 7.83 11.00
N GLU A 337 -21.05 8.26 10.00
CA GLU A 337 -21.39 9.46 9.23
C GLU A 337 -22.02 9.09 7.90
N PHE A 338 -23.04 9.87 7.51
CA PHE A 338 -23.78 9.75 6.25
C PHE A 338 -23.26 10.81 5.28
N ILE A 339 -22.74 10.36 4.14
CA ILE A 339 -21.99 11.18 3.18
C ILE A 339 -22.78 11.28 1.87
N ARG A 340 -22.90 12.49 1.33
CA ARG A 340 -23.46 12.70 -0.01
C ARG A 340 -22.52 12.16 -1.09
N TRP A 341 -23.05 11.29 -1.94
CA TRP A 341 -22.27 10.61 -3.00
C TRP A 341 -21.67 11.54 -4.05
N ASP A 342 -22.27 12.71 -4.25
CA ASP A 342 -21.90 13.65 -5.32
C ASP A 342 -21.03 14.81 -4.83
N THR A 343 -21.08 15.14 -3.54
CA THR A 343 -20.27 16.23 -2.95
C THR A 343 -19.23 15.75 -1.96
N LEU A 344 -19.30 14.50 -1.50
CA LEU A 344 -18.46 13.90 -0.44
C LEU A 344 -18.57 14.61 0.93
N VAL A 345 -19.63 15.38 1.13
CA VAL A 345 -19.86 16.14 2.37
C VAL A 345 -20.76 15.35 3.31
N PRO A 346 -20.38 15.18 4.60
CA PRO A 346 -21.23 14.57 5.60
C PRO A 346 -22.45 15.45 5.86
N TYR A 347 -23.63 14.82 6.00
CA TYR A 347 -24.88 15.55 6.25
C TYR A 347 -25.63 15.10 7.50
N ASP A 348 -25.30 13.93 8.04
CA ASP A 348 -25.90 13.40 9.27
C ASP A 348 -25.03 12.34 9.91
N SER A 349 -25.31 11.96 11.18
CA SER A 349 -24.61 10.86 11.87
C SER A 349 -25.56 10.05 12.73
N ALA A 350 -25.21 8.81 13.08
CA ALA A 350 -25.93 7.94 14.00
C ALA A 350 -24.97 6.98 14.70
N ILE A 351 -25.42 6.39 15.82
CA ILE A 351 -24.67 5.36 16.51
C ILE A 351 -25.15 3.98 16.06
N VAL A 352 -24.22 3.09 15.76
CA VAL A 352 -24.50 1.69 15.46
C VAL A 352 -24.92 0.96 16.74
N VAL A 353 -26.14 0.44 16.79
CA VAL A 353 -26.66 -0.35 17.91
C VAL A 353 -26.31 -1.82 17.75
N SER A 354 -26.42 -2.34 16.53
CA SER A 354 -26.00 -3.70 16.20
C SER A 354 -25.63 -3.84 14.73
N TYR A 355 -24.88 -4.90 14.46
CA TYR A 355 -24.31 -5.25 13.18
C TYR A 355 -24.68 -6.70 12.84
N GLU A 356 -25.08 -6.95 11.62
CA GLU A 356 -25.35 -8.29 11.08
C GLU A 356 -24.74 -8.41 9.68
N ARG A 357 -23.82 -9.35 9.50
CA ARG A 357 -23.30 -9.67 8.15
C ARG A 357 -24.31 -10.53 7.42
N ILE A 358 -24.84 -10.04 6.31
CA ILE A 358 -25.79 -10.78 5.45
C ILE A 358 -25.01 -11.76 4.56
N ASP A 359 -23.98 -11.26 3.89
CA ASP A 359 -23.07 -12.03 3.05
C ASP A 359 -21.68 -11.37 3.00
N ASP A 360 -20.86 -11.71 1.99
CA ASP A 360 -19.50 -11.17 1.86
C ASP A 360 -19.47 -9.68 1.46
N THR A 361 -20.58 -9.13 0.98
CA THR A 361 -20.67 -7.74 0.53
C THR A 361 -21.64 -6.90 1.32
N ASP A 362 -22.73 -7.47 1.83
CA ASP A 362 -23.84 -6.75 2.44
C ASP A 362 -23.84 -6.88 3.98
N ILE A 363 -24.05 -5.75 4.62
CA ILE A 363 -24.10 -5.61 6.07
C ILE A 363 -25.37 -4.87 6.44
N LYS A 364 -26.13 -5.42 7.41
CA LYS A 364 -27.27 -4.75 8.00
C LYS A 364 -26.85 -4.10 9.32
N LEU A 365 -27.17 -2.84 9.46
CA LEU A 365 -26.94 -2.04 10.67
C LEU A 365 -28.27 -1.62 11.29
N VAL A 366 -28.36 -1.74 12.62
CA VAL A 366 -29.40 -1.11 13.42
C VAL A 366 -28.82 0.16 14.02
N LEU A 367 -29.52 1.28 13.89
CA LEU A 367 -29.10 2.61 14.33
C LEU A 367 -29.90 3.06 15.56
N ASP A 368 -29.37 3.97 16.34
CA ASP A 368 -30.05 4.59 17.48
C ASP A 368 -31.24 5.46 17.07
N ARG A 369 -31.25 5.97 15.82
CA ARG A 369 -32.30 6.84 15.26
C ARG A 369 -32.49 6.63 13.75
N ASN A 370 -33.56 7.18 13.21
CA ASN A 370 -33.78 7.28 11.78
C ASN A 370 -32.98 8.44 11.20
N ILE A 371 -32.58 8.31 9.95
CA ILE A 371 -31.88 9.33 9.16
C ILE A 371 -32.77 9.74 7.99
N ASP A 372 -32.96 11.03 7.83
CA ASP A 372 -33.79 11.58 6.77
C ASP A 372 -32.98 11.94 5.52
N GLY A 373 -33.61 11.90 4.37
CA GLY A 373 -33.03 12.39 3.13
C GLY A 373 -31.95 11.53 2.50
N ILE A 374 -31.86 10.25 2.87
CA ILE A 374 -30.94 9.28 2.26
C ILE A 374 -31.32 9.05 0.79
N VAL A 375 -30.36 9.13 -0.12
CA VAL A 375 -30.50 8.74 -1.52
C VAL A 375 -30.04 7.30 -1.69
N ILE A 376 -30.98 6.36 -1.58
CA ILE A 376 -30.70 4.91 -1.66
C ILE A 376 -30.01 4.57 -2.99
N GLY A 377 -29.00 3.72 -2.94
CA GLY A 377 -28.18 3.31 -4.09
C GLY A 377 -27.14 4.35 -4.53
N LYS A 378 -27.02 5.47 -3.80
CA LYS A 378 -26.07 6.55 -4.10
C LYS A 378 -25.28 6.99 -2.88
N ASP A 379 -25.94 7.46 -1.81
CA ASP A 379 -25.26 7.92 -0.60
C ASP A 379 -24.47 6.78 0.07
N VAL A 380 -23.45 7.16 0.77
CA VAL A 380 -22.57 6.22 1.46
C VAL A 380 -22.51 6.52 2.96
N VAL A 381 -22.01 5.57 3.72
CA VAL A 381 -21.65 5.75 5.12
C VAL A 381 -20.17 5.42 5.32
N GLU A 382 -19.58 6.02 6.34
CA GLU A 382 -18.27 5.65 6.84
C GLU A 382 -18.24 5.57 8.36
N ASN A 383 -17.24 4.88 8.88
CA ASN A 383 -17.04 4.72 10.32
C ASN A 383 -16.21 5.89 10.87
N ALA A 384 -16.85 6.85 11.52
CA ALA A 384 -16.20 8.04 12.07
C ALA A 384 -15.43 7.78 13.37
N THR A 385 -15.68 6.65 14.05
CA THR A 385 -14.95 6.24 15.25
C THR A 385 -13.52 5.79 14.94
N TRP A 386 -13.32 5.23 13.76
CA TRP A 386 -12.04 4.66 13.33
C TRP A 386 -11.31 5.57 12.33
N THR A 387 -10.79 6.67 12.85
CA THR A 387 -10.03 7.69 12.11
C THR A 387 -8.76 8.03 12.88
N PRO A 388 -7.57 7.61 12.43
CA PRO A 388 -6.34 7.76 13.19
C PRO A 388 -5.74 9.15 13.08
N ASP A 389 -4.92 9.52 14.07
CA ASP A 389 -3.86 10.51 13.91
C ASP A 389 -2.68 9.88 13.16
N LEU A 390 -2.04 10.62 12.26
CA LEU A 390 -0.90 10.14 11.48
C LEU A 390 0.34 10.99 11.72
N TYR A 391 1.41 10.35 12.15
CA TYR A 391 2.72 10.97 12.33
C TYR A 391 3.76 10.24 11.47
N VAL A 392 4.23 10.88 10.40
CA VAL A 392 5.32 10.37 9.56
C VAL A 392 6.51 11.31 9.69
N ARG A 393 7.58 10.84 10.31
CA ARG A 393 8.71 11.70 10.63
C ARG A 393 10.06 11.00 10.51
N ASN A 394 11.09 11.77 10.14
CA ASN A 394 12.47 11.31 10.03
C ASN A 394 12.65 10.13 9.06
N CYS A 395 11.73 9.95 8.10
CA CYS A 395 11.73 8.82 7.17
C CYS A 395 12.47 9.16 5.87
N ASP A 396 13.08 8.13 5.26
CA ASP A 396 13.72 8.20 3.95
C ASP A 396 12.94 7.34 2.94
N PHE A 397 12.11 8.00 2.15
CA PHE A 397 11.33 7.42 1.06
C PHE A 397 12.08 7.62 -0.26
N GLY A 398 12.77 6.56 -0.71
CA GLY A 398 13.61 6.60 -1.89
C GLY A 398 12.88 6.27 -3.19
N PRO A 399 13.53 5.66 -4.18
CA PRO A 399 12.92 5.36 -5.48
C PRO A 399 11.72 4.42 -5.37
N THR A 400 10.63 4.76 -6.08
CA THR A 400 9.45 3.89 -6.23
C THR A 400 8.80 4.08 -7.59
N SER A 401 8.08 3.06 -8.06
CA SER A 401 7.18 3.18 -9.21
C SER A 401 5.75 3.61 -8.81
N GLY A 402 5.52 3.97 -7.56
CA GLY A 402 4.25 4.42 -7.00
C GLY A 402 4.31 5.84 -6.46
N ARG A 403 3.48 6.12 -5.45
CA ARG A 403 3.30 7.42 -4.80
C ARG A 403 3.97 7.45 -3.42
N GLY A 404 4.04 8.62 -2.81
CA GLY A 404 4.51 8.79 -1.44
C GLY A 404 3.44 8.43 -0.41
N ILE A 405 2.73 9.43 0.10
CA ILE A 405 1.70 9.26 1.12
C ILE A 405 0.34 9.55 0.50
N LEU A 406 -0.56 8.58 0.57
CA LEU A 406 -1.99 8.74 0.36
C LEU A 406 -2.66 8.77 1.72
N CYS A 407 -3.40 9.84 2.05
CA CYS A 407 -3.94 10.01 3.39
C CYS A 407 -5.31 10.66 3.37
N THR A 408 -6.28 9.94 3.94
CA THR A 408 -7.63 10.43 4.20
C THR A 408 -8.03 10.04 5.62
N THR A 409 -7.96 11.00 6.56
CA THR A 409 -8.37 10.81 7.96
C THR A 409 -8.78 12.12 8.61
N ARG A 410 -9.69 12.06 9.58
CA ARG A 410 -10.14 13.21 10.38
C ARG A 410 -9.21 13.55 11.55
N GLY A 411 -8.23 12.68 11.83
CA GLY A 411 -7.25 12.89 12.88
C GLY A 411 -6.24 13.98 12.54
N GLU A 412 -5.34 14.27 13.46
CA GLU A 412 -4.19 15.13 13.22
C GLU A 412 -3.21 14.43 12.26
N VAL A 413 -2.74 15.13 11.22
CA VAL A 413 -1.76 14.59 10.28
C VAL A 413 -0.52 15.48 10.27
N VAL A 414 0.62 14.91 10.69
CA VAL A 414 1.92 15.59 10.69
C VAL A 414 2.94 14.79 9.91
N ILE A 415 3.40 15.37 8.80
CA ILE A 415 4.43 14.79 7.91
C ILE A 415 5.65 15.71 7.98
N GLU A 416 6.69 15.30 8.72
CA GLU A 416 7.80 16.20 9.02
C GLU A 416 9.20 15.55 8.96
N ASN A 417 10.20 16.35 8.57
CA ASN A 417 11.61 15.94 8.54
C ASN A 417 11.87 14.71 7.66
N ASN A 418 11.07 14.48 6.62
CA ASN A 418 11.22 13.33 5.73
C ASN A 418 11.99 13.71 4.46
N SER A 419 12.57 12.70 3.82
CA SER A 419 13.10 12.77 2.46
C SER A 419 12.20 11.97 1.51
N PHE A 420 11.71 12.61 0.45
CA PHE A 420 10.99 11.97 -0.66
C PHE A 420 11.84 12.13 -1.92
N ARG A 421 12.27 11.03 -2.53
CA ARG A 421 13.18 11.11 -3.68
C ARG A 421 12.83 10.09 -4.75
N ASN A 422 12.77 10.56 -6.01
CA ASN A 422 12.50 9.72 -7.17
C ASN A 422 11.20 8.91 -7.04
N LEU A 423 10.09 9.59 -6.73
CA LEU A 423 8.77 8.98 -6.71
C LEU A 423 8.13 9.11 -8.09
N TRP A 424 7.62 8.02 -8.64
CA TRP A 424 6.92 8.03 -9.93
C TRP A 424 5.66 8.89 -9.89
N GLY A 425 4.93 8.88 -8.77
CA GLY A 425 3.79 9.73 -8.46
C GLY A 425 4.10 10.86 -7.46
N PRO A 426 3.06 11.54 -6.94
CA PRO A 426 3.18 12.65 -6.00
C PRO A 426 3.75 12.22 -4.65
N ALA A 427 4.36 13.17 -3.93
CA ALA A 427 4.83 12.96 -2.57
C ALA A 427 3.66 12.86 -1.57
N LEU A 428 2.59 13.66 -1.80
CA LEU A 428 1.36 13.65 -0.99
C LEU A 428 0.13 13.70 -1.90
N LEU A 429 -0.78 12.76 -1.72
CA LEU A 429 -2.05 12.67 -2.44
C LEU A 429 -3.21 12.53 -1.46
N LEU A 430 -4.28 13.29 -1.70
CA LEU A 430 -5.56 13.16 -1.01
C LEU A 430 -6.68 12.99 -2.04
N GLU A 431 -7.30 11.84 -2.01
CA GLU A 431 -8.42 11.48 -2.87
C GLU A 431 -9.52 10.80 -2.05
N ASP A 432 -10.38 11.56 -1.38
CA ASP A 432 -11.61 11.01 -0.81
C ASP A 432 -12.52 10.56 -1.97
N ASP A 433 -13.07 9.34 -1.91
CA ASP A 433 -13.77 8.72 -3.04
C ASP A 433 -14.88 7.76 -2.59
N CYS A 434 -16.08 7.95 -3.09
CA CYS A 434 -17.20 7.03 -2.88
C CYS A 434 -17.80 6.45 -4.18
N ASN A 435 -17.08 6.54 -5.31
CA ASN A 435 -17.57 6.10 -6.62
C ASN A 435 -16.65 5.16 -7.38
N PHE A 436 -15.35 5.08 -6.98
CA PHE A 436 -14.33 4.29 -7.66
C PHE A 436 -13.67 3.29 -6.70
N TRP A 437 -12.73 3.75 -5.84
CA TRP A 437 -12.05 2.89 -4.87
C TRP A 437 -12.81 2.75 -3.55
N PHE A 438 -13.70 3.69 -3.23
CA PHE A 438 -14.44 3.74 -1.96
C PHE A 438 -13.53 3.87 -0.73
N GLU A 439 -12.38 4.48 -0.91
CA GLU A 439 -11.50 4.88 0.18
C GLU A 439 -12.05 6.17 0.79
N SER A 440 -12.33 6.14 2.10
CA SER A 440 -12.96 7.27 2.78
C SER A 440 -11.97 8.02 3.64
N GLY A 441 -12.17 9.23 3.75
CA GLY A 441 -12.39 10.18 4.79
C GLY A 441 -11.94 11.58 4.36
N TYR A 442 -12.66 12.60 4.79
CA TYR A 442 -12.18 13.97 4.66
C TYR A 442 -11.08 14.26 5.69
N THR A 443 -10.23 15.25 5.42
CA THR A 443 -9.17 15.68 6.33
C THR A 443 -9.53 17.01 6.98
N LYS A 444 -9.27 17.15 8.30
CA LYS A 444 -9.45 18.42 9.02
C LYS A 444 -8.24 19.32 8.87
N GLU A 445 -7.05 18.77 9.09
CA GLU A 445 -5.80 19.50 8.95
C GLU A 445 -4.66 18.55 8.60
N ILE A 446 -3.82 18.95 7.64
CA ILE A 446 -2.55 18.30 7.35
C ILE A 446 -1.42 19.31 7.46
N ILE A 447 -0.38 18.96 8.21
CA ILE A 447 0.86 19.72 8.34
C ILE A 447 1.97 18.96 7.62
N PHE A 448 2.45 19.53 6.51
CA PHE A 448 3.58 19.01 5.74
C PHE A 448 4.77 19.99 5.89
N ARG A 449 5.77 19.65 6.75
CA ARG A 449 6.82 20.60 7.12
C ARG A 449 8.21 20.00 7.19
N ASN A 450 9.24 20.84 6.95
CA ASN A 450 10.66 20.48 7.04
C ASN A 450 11.02 19.24 6.20
N ASN A 451 10.28 18.95 5.12
CA ASN A 451 10.59 17.83 4.25
C ASN A 451 11.49 18.26 3.10
N ARG A 452 12.30 17.33 2.62
CA ARG A 452 13.01 17.42 1.36
C ARG A 452 12.28 16.58 0.31
N VAL A 453 11.82 17.24 -0.73
CA VAL A 453 11.07 16.60 -1.83
C VAL A 453 11.88 16.79 -3.12
N GLU A 454 12.36 15.70 -3.69
CA GLU A 454 13.25 15.72 -4.85
C GLU A 454 12.75 14.77 -5.93
N ASN A 455 12.53 15.31 -7.15
CA ASN A 455 12.16 14.54 -8.34
C ASN A 455 10.95 13.61 -8.11
N CYS A 456 9.90 14.15 -7.49
CA CYS A 456 8.63 13.45 -7.32
C CYS A 456 7.65 13.81 -8.46
N GLU A 457 6.71 12.89 -8.77
CA GLU A 457 5.75 12.96 -9.88
C GLU A 457 6.43 12.95 -11.27
N TYR A 458 7.60 12.35 -11.37
CA TYR A 458 8.31 12.28 -12.66
C TYR A 458 7.60 11.36 -13.68
N GLY A 459 6.69 10.49 -13.24
CA GLY A 459 5.89 9.62 -14.10
C GLY A 459 4.73 10.32 -14.80
N VAL A 460 4.43 11.57 -14.42
CA VAL A 460 3.32 12.36 -14.98
C VAL A 460 2.00 11.61 -14.93
N MET A 461 1.65 11.13 -13.75
CA MET A 461 0.36 10.44 -13.55
C MET A 461 -0.82 11.34 -13.90
N TRP A 462 -0.67 12.66 -13.69
CA TRP A 462 -1.69 13.66 -13.96
C TRP A 462 -1.13 14.87 -14.71
N GLU A 463 -2.02 15.56 -15.42
CA GLU A 463 -1.67 16.81 -16.10
C GLU A 463 -1.06 17.83 -15.13
N GLY A 464 0.07 18.43 -15.49
CA GLY A 464 0.78 19.41 -14.68
C GLY A 464 1.66 18.82 -13.58
N ALA A 465 1.74 17.50 -13.48
CA ALA A 465 2.63 16.76 -12.57
C ALA A 465 2.70 17.33 -11.12
N PRO A 466 1.57 17.46 -10.38
CA PRO A 466 1.57 18.06 -9.06
C PRO A 466 2.22 17.16 -8.01
N VAL A 467 3.20 17.68 -7.29
CA VAL A 467 3.92 16.96 -6.23
C VAL A 467 3.07 16.81 -4.95
N ILE A 468 2.20 17.80 -4.69
CA ILE A 468 1.16 17.73 -3.64
C ILE A 468 -0.19 17.92 -4.31
N ARG A 469 -1.06 16.94 -4.13
CA ARG A 469 -2.35 16.89 -4.81
C ARG A 469 -3.51 16.62 -3.86
N TYR A 470 -4.51 17.51 -3.87
CA TYR A 470 -5.79 17.40 -3.18
C TYR A 470 -6.89 17.40 -4.23
N THR A 471 -7.44 16.26 -4.56
CA THR A 471 -8.45 16.12 -5.61
C THR A 471 -9.49 15.06 -5.24
N PRO A 472 -10.38 15.37 -4.26
CA PRO A 472 -11.47 14.47 -3.91
C PRO A 472 -12.34 14.23 -5.16
N LYS A 473 -12.91 13.03 -5.25
CA LYS A 473 -13.71 12.62 -6.42
C LYS A 473 -15.15 13.15 -6.35
N VAL A 474 -15.27 14.49 -6.30
CA VAL A 474 -16.57 15.19 -6.31
C VAL A 474 -17.24 15.03 -7.67
N MET A 475 -18.45 14.50 -7.69
CA MET A 475 -19.23 14.27 -8.92
C MET A 475 -20.09 15.48 -9.30
N ASN A 476 -20.47 16.29 -8.33
CA ASN A 476 -21.22 17.54 -8.54
C ASN A 476 -20.26 18.73 -8.63
N GLU A 477 -19.70 18.96 -9.79
CA GLU A 477 -18.75 20.06 -10.04
C GLU A 477 -19.34 21.46 -9.77
N THR A 478 -20.66 21.58 -9.59
CA THR A 478 -21.29 22.85 -9.24
C THR A 478 -21.35 23.11 -7.74
N SER A 479 -20.97 22.13 -6.91
CA SER A 479 -20.91 22.29 -5.45
C SER A 479 -19.94 23.40 -5.05
N GLU A 480 -20.35 24.19 -4.07
CA GLU A 480 -19.52 25.22 -3.44
C GLU A 480 -18.99 24.77 -2.08
N GLU A 481 -19.34 23.57 -1.65
CA GLU A 481 -18.93 22.97 -0.40
C GLU A 481 -17.46 22.50 -0.46
N PHE A 482 -16.77 22.56 0.67
CA PHE A 482 -15.42 22.05 0.81
C PHE A 482 -15.48 20.62 1.34
N VAL A 483 -14.64 19.75 0.82
CA VAL A 483 -14.49 18.37 1.31
C VAL A 483 -13.43 18.32 2.41
N HIS A 484 -12.33 19.02 2.21
CA HIS A 484 -11.21 19.03 3.14
C HIS A 484 -11.06 20.38 3.86
N GLY A 485 -10.55 20.35 5.09
CA GLY A 485 -10.34 21.54 5.91
C GLY A 485 -9.08 22.29 5.51
N ARG A 486 -7.95 22.07 6.21
CA ARG A 486 -6.74 22.89 6.06
C ARG A 486 -5.50 22.11 5.66
N LEU A 487 -4.73 22.66 4.72
CA LEU A 487 -3.39 22.20 4.36
C LEU A 487 -2.35 23.25 4.74
N ILE A 488 -1.33 22.86 5.50
CA ILE A 488 -0.19 23.70 5.85
C ILE A 488 1.09 23.08 5.28
N VAL A 489 1.70 23.75 4.30
CA VAL A 489 2.97 23.35 3.69
C VAL A 489 4.02 24.39 4.03
N LYS A 490 4.95 24.06 4.94
CA LYS A 490 5.91 25.05 5.41
C LYS A 490 7.32 24.50 5.62
N GLU A 491 8.32 25.37 5.41
CA GLU A 491 9.72 25.07 5.70
C GLU A 491 10.25 23.84 4.92
N ASN A 492 9.63 23.51 3.76
CA ASN A 492 10.09 22.41 2.92
C ASN A 492 11.07 22.88 1.86
N THR A 493 11.84 21.93 1.32
CA THR A 493 12.69 22.13 0.15
C THR A 493 12.20 21.24 -0.98
N PHE A 494 11.77 21.87 -2.07
CA PHE A 494 11.34 21.20 -3.30
C PHE A 494 12.41 21.36 -4.37
N LEU A 495 12.92 20.21 -4.89
CA LEU A 495 14.04 20.18 -5.83
C LEU A 495 13.65 19.43 -7.09
N LYS A 496 14.05 20.01 -8.24
CA LYS A 496 13.83 19.42 -9.56
C LYS A 496 12.39 18.94 -9.77
N PRO A 497 11.39 19.81 -9.60
CA PRO A 497 10.08 19.47 -10.10
C PRO A 497 10.23 19.18 -11.60
N HIS A 498 9.76 18.04 -12.05
CA HIS A 498 10.02 17.54 -13.38
C HIS A 498 9.36 18.38 -14.49
N PHE A 499 8.41 19.23 -14.13
CA PHE A 499 7.62 20.05 -15.05
C PHE A 499 7.39 21.47 -14.52
N GLU A 500 7.41 22.42 -15.45
CA GLU A 500 7.36 23.86 -15.22
C GLU A 500 6.03 24.39 -14.65
N ASN A 501 5.04 23.56 -14.28
CA ASN A 501 3.71 24.14 -14.19
C ASN A 501 3.04 24.16 -12.83
N HIS A 502 2.99 23.11 -12.01
CA HIS A 502 2.25 23.21 -10.74
C HIS A 502 2.75 22.20 -9.71
N ILE A 503 3.49 22.65 -8.72
CA ILE A 503 3.86 21.81 -7.57
C ILE A 503 2.63 21.41 -6.77
N PHE A 504 1.61 22.29 -6.73
CA PHE A 504 0.38 22.08 -6.00
C PHE A 504 -0.83 22.04 -6.93
N TRP A 505 -1.70 21.04 -6.74
CA TRP A 505 -3.03 21.00 -7.32
C TRP A 505 -4.03 20.77 -6.19
N LEU A 506 -4.83 21.79 -5.87
CA LEU A 506 -5.69 21.84 -4.69
C LEU A 506 -7.15 22.06 -5.11
N GLU A 507 -8.03 21.16 -4.70
CA GLU A 507 -9.47 21.23 -4.99
C GLU A 507 -10.29 20.99 -3.72
N TYR A 508 -11.43 21.68 -3.61
CA TYR A 508 -12.43 21.54 -2.54
C TYR A 508 -11.84 21.61 -1.13
N LEU A 509 -10.96 22.58 -0.89
CA LEU A 509 -10.20 22.78 0.33
C LEU A 509 -10.57 24.11 0.98
N GLU A 510 -10.86 24.13 2.29
CA GLU A 510 -11.20 25.38 3.01
C GLU A 510 -10.03 26.37 3.01
N GLU A 511 -8.83 25.90 3.35
CA GLU A 511 -7.65 26.78 3.47
C GLU A 511 -6.35 26.06 3.07
N ALA A 512 -5.50 26.74 2.31
CA ALA A 512 -4.15 26.34 2.01
C ALA A 512 -3.15 27.39 2.48
N ILE A 513 -2.15 26.99 3.27
CA ILE A 513 -1.04 27.84 3.72
C ILE A 513 0.26 27.27 3.18
N VAL A 514 0.91 28.03 2.28
CA VAL A 514 2.20 27.67 1.67
C VAL A 514 3.21 28.72 2.08
N GLU A 515 4.07 28.42 3.07
CA GLU A 515 4.95 29.45 3.64
C GLU A 515 6.37 28.97 3.93
N ASN A 516 7.34 29.88 3.78
CA ASN A 516 8.75 29.66 4.12
C ASN A 516 9.39 28.45 3.41
N ASN A 517 8.87 28.03 2.25
CA ASN A 517 9.44 26.93 1.47
C ASN A 517 10.53 27.43 0.53
N VAL A 518 11.40 26.52 0.13
CA VAL A 518 12.47 26.76 -0.84
C VAL A 518 12.20 25.90 -2.08
N PHE A 519 12.18 26.52 -3.26
CA PHE A 519 12.03 25.87 -4.55
C PHE A 519 13.29 26.11 -5.39
N ASP A 520 13.73 25.14 -6.17
CA ASP A 520 14.85 25.29 -7.13
C ASP A 520 14.42 25.79 -8.52
N SER A 521 13.11 25.97 -8.71
CA SER A 521 12.52 26.50 -9.95
C SER A 521 11.20 27.22 -9.62
N ASP A 522 10.66 27.96 -10.58
CA ASP A 522 9.33 28.56 -10.45
C ASP A 522 8.29 27.47 -10.07
N TYR A 523 7.42 27.83 -9.14
CA TYR A 523 6.34 26.93 -8.71
C TYR A 523 4.98 27.56 -9.00
N GLY A 524 3.97 26.71 -9.17
CA GLY A 524 2.58 27.11 -9.36
C GLY A 524 1.64 26.41 -8.38
N ILE A 525 0.55 27.08 -8.04
CA ILE A 525 -0.56 26.53 -7.27
C ILE A 525 -1.80 26.53 -8.16
N ARG A 526 -2.17 25.36 -8.68
CA ARG A 526 -3.44 25.18 -9.39
C ARG A 526 -4.54 24.96 -8.37
N THR A 527 -5.64 25.68 -8.49
CA THR A 527 -6.73 25.62 -7.53
C THR A 527 -8.10 25.51 -8.20
N TYR A 528 -9.01 24.79 -7.55
CA TYR A 528 -10.42 24.78 -7.87
C TYR A 528 -11.23 24.66 -6.57
N ARG A 529 -12.15 25.61 -6.30
CA ARG A 529 -12.93 25.63 -5.04
C ARG A 529 -12.04 25.57 -3.79
N VAL A 530 -11.09 26.50 -3.68
CA VAL A 530 -10.29 26.73 -2.48
C VAL A 530 -10.72 28.03 -1.83
N GLY A 531 -11.09 27.98 -0.55
CA GLY A 531 -11.67 29.09 0.16
C GLY A 531 -10.66 30.22 0.46
N ASN A 532 -9.49 29.86 1.01
CA ASN A 532 -8.43 30.80 1.31
C ASN A 532 -7.05 30.24 0.93
N ILE A 533 -6.20 31.09 0.36
CA ILE A 533 -4.82 30.71 0.00
C ILE A 533 -3.88 31.75 0.57
N ILE A 534 -2.96 31.30 1.42
CA ILE A 534 -1.87 32.11 1.98
C ILE A 534 -0.55 31.60 1.39
N ASP A 535 0.00 32.37 0.45
CA ASP A 535 1.29 32.10 -0.18
C ASP A 535 2.27 33.20 0.22
N LYS A 536 3.22 32.92 1.10
CA LYS A 536 4.11 33.95 1.63
C LYS A 536 5.51 33.44 2.01
N ASN A 537 6.49 34.33 1.91
CA ASN A 537 7.88 34.10 2.32
C ASN A 537 8.53 32.86 1.65
N ASN A 538 8.00 32.39 0.53
CA ASN A 538 8.60 31.33 -0.25
C ASN A 538 9.76 31.89 -1.10
N THR A 539 10.79 31.08 -1.32
CA THR A 539 11.99 31.48 -2.08
C THR A 539 12.19 30.56 -3.27
N VAL A 540 12.48 31.14 -4.42
CA VAL A 540 12.98 30.43 -5.60
C VAL A 540 14.49 30.70 -5.70
N LYS A 541 15.31 29.66 -5.82
CA LYS A 541 16.79 29.74 -5.90
C LYS A 541 17.29 29.70 -7.33
#